data_fb7fb03df4ba917fd6199eaf30969c1c
#
_entry.id   fb7fb03df4ba917fd6199eaf30969c1c
#
_cell.length_a   1.000
_cell.length_b   1.000
_cell.length_c   1.000
_cell.angle_alpha   90.00
_cell.angle_beta   90.00
_cell.angle_gamma   90.00
#
_symmetry.space_group_name_H-M   'P 1'
#
loop_
_entity.id
_entity.type
_entity.pdbx_description
1 polymer ?
#
loop_
_entity_poly.entity_id
_entity_poly.type
_entity_poly.pdbx_seq_one_letter_code
_entity_poly.pdbx_strand_id
1 'polypeptide(L)'
;MNSQTFDFYDRTSLKSYNLDESMRYQLNMLGSLDVFTRKHCENVGDLTCRLCQKLHCSKGFTEYCTICGYLHDIGKQFIPPEVLQKPGKLTDEEFEIMKTHTTIGYKMCMADLKLRPYAAGAYYHHEALNGSGYPQGLIKKDIPYEAQIIRVADEYDAITSKRQYKSHIGISDTLKILIENTKSTPDNPKSKDPKVGKNNPLIVKQLIKLVIEDTEYEIYLTQGYLENLQSELKRLKQVEKYEIAMNKAKTEKDKSYFLEGMKMLLVNNETPENYKSRYEEYQKAYDTRKSIIDNLYNEIKLIKKLKV
;
A
#
# COMPACT_ATOMS: atom_id res chain seq x y z
N MET A 1 2.35 -9.94 27.73
CA MET A 1 2.47 -9.16 26.49
C MET A 1 1.08 -8.63 26.18
N ASN A 2 0.90 -7.32 26.25
CA ASN A 2 -0.39 -6.70 25.98
C ASN A 2 -0.72 -6.92 24.49
N SER A 3 -1.78 -7.68 24.22
CA SER A 3 -2.41 -7.76 22.91
C SER A 3 -3.05 -6.41 22.60
N GLN A 4 -2.27 -5.45 22.14
CA GLN A 4 -2.85 -4.32 21.44
C GLN A 4 -3.47 -4.87 20.17
N THR A 5 -4.78 -4.95 20.14
CA THR A 5 -5.57 -5.17 18.95
C THR A 5 -5.21 -4.08 17.95
N PHE A 6 -4.49 -4.48 16.91
CA PHE A 6 -4.02 -3.62 15.86
C PHE A 6 -5.19 -3.33 14.92
N ASP A 7 -5.86 -2.21 15.12
CA ASP A 7 -6.85 -1.75 14.14
C ASP A 7 -6.11 -0.98 13.02
N PHE A 8 -6.05 -1.60 11.85
CA PHE A 8 -5.42 -1.01 10.67
C PHE A 8 -6.12 0.27 10.20
N TYR A 9 -7.40 0.42 10.53
CA TYR A 9 -8.22 1.58 10.19
C TYR A 9 -8.04 2.77 11.14
N ASP A 10 -7.57 2.54 12.36
CA ASP A 10 -7.39 3.58 13.38
C ASP A 10 -6.03 4.31 13.28
N ARG A 11 -5.16 3.89 12.34
CA ARG A 11 -3.80 4.42 12.18
C ARG A 11 -3.72 5.76 11.46
N THR A 12 -4.73 6.13 10.71
CA THR A 12 -4.78 7.41 10.03
C THR A 12 -5.86 8.27 10.65
N SER A 13 -5.46 9.33 11.34
CA SER A 13 -6.36 10.28 12.00
C SER A 13 -7.27 11.04 11.06
N LEU A 14 -6.95 11.02 9.75
CA LEU A 14 -7.72 11.70 8.70
C LEU A 14 -7.82 10.80 7.48
N LYS A 15 -9.03 10.51 7.04
CA LYS A 15 -9.34 9.73 5.84
C LYS A 15 -9.84 10.64 4.72
N SER A 16 -9.67 10.22 3.47
CA SER A 16 -10.09 10.99 2.28
C SER A 16 -11.58 11.37 2.32
N TYR A 17 -12.44 10.52 2.89
CA TYR A 17 -13.88 10.80 3.05
C TYR A 17 -14.21 11.83 4.15
N ASN A 18 -13.28 12.12 5.06
CA ASN A 18 -13.43 13.13 6.12
C ASN A 18 -12.88 14.50 5.73
N LEU A 19 -12.36 14.64 4.52
CA LEU A 19 -11.88 15.90 3.99
C LEU A 19 -13.04 16.89 3.74
N ASP A 20 -12.72 18.18 3.73
CA ASP A 20 -13.65 19.25 3.28
C ASP A 20 -14.17 18.93 1.86
N GLU A 21 -15.37 19.42 1.55
CA GLU A 21 -16.04 19.18 0.27
C GLU A 21 -15.18 19.60 -0.93
N SER A 22 -14.53 20.77 -0.85
CA SER A 22 -13.62 21.24 -1.90
C SER A 22 -12.49 20.26 -2.18
N MET A 23 -11.89 19.70 -1.14
CA MET A 23 -10.79 18.73 -1.27
C MET A 23 -11.29 17.40 -1.84
N ARG A 24 -12.45 16.90 -1.36
CA ARG A 24 -13.08 15.70 -1.90
C ARG A 24 -13.46 15.87 -3.37
N TYR A 25 -13.93 17.05 -3.74
CA TYR A 25 -14.23 17.37 -5.14
C TYR A 25 -12.99 17.20 -6.03
N GLN A 26 -11.83 17.72 -5.62
CA GLN A 26 -10.59 17.56 -6.40
C GLN A 26 -10.20 16.09 -6.57
N LEU A 27 -10.29 15.29 -5.52
CA LEU A 27 -10.02 13.85 -5.60
C LEU A 27 -11.03 13.11 -6.49
N ASN A 28 -12.29 13.51 -6.48
CA ASN A 28 -13.33 12.96 -7.35
C ASN A 28 -13.06 13.29 -8.81
N MET A 29 -12.64 14.53 -9.10
CA MET A 29 -12.26 14.95 -10.46
C MET A 29 -11.07 14.14 -10.98
N LEU A 30 -10.04 13.91 -10.16
CA LEU A 30 -8.95 13.01 -10.52
C LEU A 30 -9.44 11.59 -10.82
N GLY A 31 -10.36 11.07 -10.00
CA GLY A 31 -10.91 9.73 -10.17
C GLY A 31 -11.78 9.57 -11.43
N SER A 32 -12.41 10.65 -11.91
CA SER A 32 -13.15 10.63 -13.18
C SER A 32 -12.23 10.61 -14.41
N LEU A 33 -11.01 11.11 -14.28
CA LEU A 33 -10.00 11.07 -15.35
C LEU A 33 -9.18 9.79 -15.32
N ASP A 34 -8.73 9.41 -14.13
CA ASP A 34 -7.93 8.20 -13.90
C ASP A 34 -8.10 7.69 -12.47
N VAL A 35 -8.76 6.54 -12.33
CA VAL A 35 -9.02 5.87 -11.03
C VAL A 35 -7.70 5.53 -10.32
N PHE A 36 -6.65 5.20 -11.06
CA PHE A 36 -5.34 4.87 -10.49
C PHE A 36 -4.69 6.11 -9.85
N THR A 37 -4.79 7.26 -10.48
CA THR A 37 -4.26 8.52 -9.93
C THR A 37 -4.98 8.90 -8.63
N ARG A 38 -6.31 8.78 -8.57
CA ARG A 38 -7.06 8.99 -7.34
C ARG A 38 -6.60 8.06 -6.22
N LYS A 39 -6.54 6.74 -6.50
CA LYS A 39 -6.10 5.74 -5.52
C LYS A 39 -4.69 6.01 -5.02
N HIS A 40 -3.80 6.40 -5.92
CA HIS A 40 -2.45 6.84 -5.59
C HIS A 40 -2.46 8.02 -4.62
N CYS A 41 -3.23 9.08 -4.89
CA CYS A 41 -3.33 10.22 -3.98
C CYS A 41 -3.84 9.81 -2.58
N GLU A 42 -4.83 8.92 -2.52
CA GLU A 42 -5.33 8.38 -1.26
C GLU A 42 -4.24 7.60 -0.50
N ASN A 43 -3.51 6.71 -1.18
CA ASN A 43 -2.43 5.94 -0.59
C ASN A 43 -1.28 6.84 -0.10
N VAL A 44 -0.89 7.84 -0.89
CA VAL A 44 0.18 8.79 -0.53
C VAL A 44 -0.24 9.64 0.68
N GLY A 45 -1.48 10.11 0.74
CA GLY A 45 -2.00 10.83 1.91
C GLY A 45 -1.98 9.98 3.18
N ASP A 46 -2.50 8.75 3.11
CA ASP A 46 -2.50 7.79 4.24
C ASP A 46 -1.07 7.44 4.69
N LEU A 47 -0.15 7.19 3.75
CA LEU A 47 1.25 6.89 4.06
C LEU A 47 1.96 8.11 4.66
N THR A 48 1.70 9.32 4.15
CA THR A 48 2.23 10.58 4.70
C THR A 48 1.79 10.78 6.15
N CYS A 49 0.51 10.53 6.47
CA CYS A 49 0.00 10.57 7.85
C CYS A 49 0.80 9.65 8.78
N ARG A 50 0.98 8.40 8.39
CA ARG A 50 1.70 7.38 9.16
C ARG A 50 3.18 7.71 9.31
N LEU A 51 3.82 8.25 8.28
CA LEU A 51 5.20 8.73 8.33
C LEU A 51 5.34 9.89 9.32
N CYS A 52 4.44 10.88 9.31
CA CYS A 52 4.43 11.97 10.27
C CYS A 52 4.29 11.47 11.71
N GLN A 53 3.42 10.49 11.96
CA GLN A 53 3.29 9.85 13.28
C GLN A 53 4.60 9.17 13.71
N LYS A 54 5.26 8.42 12.82
CA LYS A 54 6.56 7.78 13.10
C LYS A 54 7.71 8.76 13.30
N LEU A 55 7.61 9.93 12.70
CA LEU A 55 8.54 11.04 12.87
C LEU A 55 8.22 11.90 14.10
N HIS A 56 7.20 11.53 14.88
CA HIS A 56 6.72 12.25 16.07
C HIS A 56 6.32 13.70 15.78
N CYS A 57 5.76 13.97 14.60
CA CYS A 57 5.22 15.27 14.26
C CYS A 57 4.02 15.63 15.16
N SER A 58 3.78 16.92 15.37
CA SER A 58 2.58 17.37 16.08
C SER A 58 1.30 16.96 15.31
N LYS A 59 0.18 16.83 16.05
CA LYS A 59 -1.11 16.47 15.45
C LYS A 59 -1.49 17.42 14.30
N GLY A 60 -1.41 18.73 14.50
CA GLY A 60 -1.75 19.70 13.47
C GLY A 60 -0.85 19.64 12.24
N PHE A 61 0.46 19.40 12.42
CA PHE A 61 1.36 19.21 11.27
C PHE A 61 1.09 17.89 10.55
N THR A 62 0.75 16.82 11.28
CA THR A 62 0.37 15.54 10.68
C THR A 62 -0.88 15.68 9.80
N GLU A 63 -1.92 16.34 10.31
CA GLU A 63 -3.15 16.61 9.53
C GLU A 63 -2.86 17.46 8.29
N TYR A 64 -2.08 18.53 8.45
CA TYR A 64 -1.64 19.38 7.35
C TYR A 64 -0.89 18.59 6.27
N CYS A 65 0.13 17.82 6.64
CA CYS A 65 0.91 16.99 5.71
C CYS A 65 0.03 15.94 5.02
N THR A 66 -0.92 15.34 5.75
CA THR A 66 -1.85 14.35 5.20
C THR A 66 -2.70 14.95 4.09
N ILE A 67 -3.24 16.13 4.31
CA ILE A 67 -4.02 16.86 3.29
C ILE A 67 -3.14 17.22 2.10
N CYS A 68 -1.92 17.71 2.35
CA CYS A 68 -0.93 17.96 1.28
C CYS A 68 -0.68 16.71 0.46
N GLY A 69 -0.55 15.53 1.11
CA GLY A 69 -0.38 14.24 0.43
C GLY A 69 -1.59 13.85 -0.43
N TYR A 70 -2.82 14.07 0.05
CA TYR A 70 -4.02 13.82 -0.76
C TYR A 70 -4.10 14.73 -1.99
N LEU A 71 -3.62 15.96 -1.90
CA LEU A 71 -3.75 16.99 -2.93
C LEU A 71 -2.50 17.17 -3.81
N HIS A 72 -1.40 16.41 -3.56
CA HIS A 72 -0.13 16.64 -4.24
C HIS A 72 -0.23 16.61 -5.76
N ASP A 73 -1.07 15.78 -6.30
CA ASP A 73 -1.21 15.48 -7.72
C ASP A 73 -2.44 16.12 -8.39
N ILE A 74 -3.17 17.04 -7.73
CA ILE A 74 -4.41 17.61 -8.29
C ILE A 74 -4.20 18.31 -9.63
N GLY A 75 -3.02 18.81 -9.92
CA GLY A 75 -2.68 19.43 -11.21
C GLY A 75 -2.69 18.46 -12.39
N LYS A 76 -2.65 17.15 -12.15
CA LYS A 76 -2.78 16.12 -13.20
C LYS A 76 -4.12 16.16 -13.93
N GLN A 77 -5.13 16.84 -13.35
CA GLN A 77 -6.41 17.10 -14.03
C GLN A 77 -6.26 17.86 -15.36
N PHE A 78 -5.18 18.60 -15.53
CA PHE A 78 -4.92 19.41 -16.71
C PHE A 78 -3.74 18.90 -17.56
N ILE A 79 -3.25 17.71 -17.26
CA ILE A 79 -2.27 17.03 -18.12
C ILE A 79 -3.04 16.34 -19.25
N PRO A 80 -2.60 16.49 -20.52
CA PRO A 80 -3.25 15.83 -21.65
C PRO A 80 -3.38 14.34 -21.43
N PRO A 81 -4.56 13.73 -21.70
CA PRO A 81 -4.79 12.30 -21.47
C PRO A 81 -3.79 11.38 -22.16
N GLU A 82 -3.34 11.76 -23.36
CA GLU A 82 -2.33 11.02 -24.14
C GLU A 82 -0.96 10.98 -23.46
N VAL A 83 -0.65 11.96 -22.59
CA VAL A 83 0.58 11.99 -21.77
C VAL A 83 0.32 11.28 -20.44
N LEU A 84 -0.81 11.59 -19.76
CA LEU A 84 -1.14 11.05 -18.44
C LEU A 84 -1.33 9.53 -18.46
N GLN A 85 -2.02 9.03 -19.48
CA GLN A 85 -2.40 7.61 -19.62
C GLN A 85 -1.50 6.84 -20.60
N LYS A 86 -0.38 7.43 -21.04
CA LYS A 86 0.51 6.78 -22.01
C LYS A 86 1.02 5.45 -21.50
N PRO A 87 0.82 4.36 -22.25
CA PRO A 87 1.43 3.08 -21.92
C PRO A 87 2.94 3.12 -22.22
N GLY A 88 3.76 3.00 -21.18
CA GLY A 88 5.21 2.97 -21.31
C GLY A 88 5.91 4.24 -20.83
N LYS A 89 7.14 4.46 -21.34
CA LYS A 89 7.95 5.62 -20.94
C LYS A 89 7.50 6.87 -21.71
N LEU A 90 7.49 8.01 -21.01
CA LEU A 90 7.32 9.32 -21.62
C LEU A 90 8.59 9.71 -22.40
N THR A 91 8.44 10.44 -23.52
CA THR A 91 9.56 11.15 -24.13
C THR A 91 10.02 12.30 -23.25
N ASP A 92 11.13 12.94 -23.56
CA ASP A 92 11.61 14.08 -22.79
C ASP A 92 10.61 15.25 -22.85
N GLU A 93 10.00 15.50 -24.02
CA GLU A 93 8.97 16.53 -24.21
C GLU A 93 7.71 16.22 -23.41
N GLU A 94 7.22 14.99 -23.44
CA GLU A 94 6.06 14.56 -22.67
C GLU A 94 6.35 14.61 -21.16
N PHE A 95 7.59 14.33 -20.75
CA PHE A 95 7.99 14.44 -19.36
C PHE A 95 8.02 15.91 -18.91
N GLU A 96 8.45 16.85 -19.76
CA GLU A 96 8.34 18.29 -19.46
C GLU A 96 6.86 18.72 -19.29
N ILE A 97 5.93 18.21 -20.13
CA ILE A 97 4.49 18.42 -19.96
C ILE A 97 4.04 17.81 -18.63
N MET A 98 4.40 16.58 -18.33
CA MET A 98 4.04 15.90 -17.07
C MET A 98 4.50 16.71 -15.85
N LYS A 99 5.70 17.28 -15.84
CA LYS A 99 6.21 18.10 -14.73
C LYS A 99 5.36 19.32 -14.42
N THR A 100 4.60 19.83 -15.39
CA THR A 100 3.75 21.01 -15.20
C THR A 100 2.63 20.79 -14.20
N HIS A 101 2.27 19.50 -13.87
CA HIS A 101 1.21 19.24 -12.86
C HIS A 101 1.53 19.90 -11.51
N THR A 102 2.82 20.05 -11.14
CA THR A 102 3.22 20.67 -9.88
C THR A 102 2.86 22.16 -9.86
N THR A 103 3.17 22.89 -10.95
CA THR A 103 2.86 24.31 -11.07
C THR A 103 1.37 24.57 -11.29
N ILE A 104 0.69 23.69 -12.00
CA ILE A 104 -0.76 23.74 -12.18
C ILE A 104 -1.47 23.49 -10.84
N GLY A 105 -1.09 22.42 -10.12
CA GLY A 105 -1.64 22.08 -8.82
C GLY A 105 -1.45 23.22 -7.80
N TYR A 106 -0.27 23.84 -7.79
CA TYR A 106 -0.02 25.04 -6.99
C TYR A 106 -0.99 26.18 -7.33
N LYS A 107 -1.17 26.50 -8.62
CA LYS A 107 -2.12 27.55 -9.07
C LYS A 107 -3.55 27.22 -8.67
N MET A 108 -3.98 25.95 -8.79
CA MET A 108 -5.31 25.51 -8.35
C MET A 108 -5.50 25.73 -6.84
N CYS A 109 -4.52 25.32 -6.03
CA CYS A 109 -4.58 25.57 -4.58
C CYS A 109 -4.62 27.06 -4.27
N MET A 110 -3.81 27.88 -4.92
CA MET A 110 -3.79 29.33 -4.66
C MET A 110 -5.09 30.06 -5.08
N ALA A 111 -5.83 29.52 -6.04
CA ALA A 111 -7.11 30.08 -6.49
C ALA A 111 -8.28 29.78 -5.53
N ASP A 112 -8.19 28.75 -4.70
CA ASP A 112 -9.22 28.37 -3.72
C ASP A 112 -8.72 28.65 -2.29
N LEU A 113 -9.48 29.47 -1.53
CA LEU A 113 -9.11 29.83 -0.15
C LEU A 113 -8.96 28.62 0.78
N LYS A 114 -9.73 27.55 0.57
CA LYS A 114 -9.68 26.34 1.39
C LYS A 114 -8.48 25.45 1.04
N LEU A 115 -8.05 25.48 -0.21
CA LEU A 115 -6.91 24.69 -0.69
C LEU A 115 -5.57 25.40 -0.52
N ARG A 116 -5.61 26.75 -0.47
CA ARG A 116 -4.40 27.61 -0.42
C ARG A 116 -3.37 27.20 0.64
N PRO A 117 -3.75 26.82 1.88
CA PRO A 117 -2.77 26.40 2.87
C PRO A 117 -1.93 25.18 2.45
N TYR A 118 -2.44 24.35 1.53
CA TYR A 118 -1.84 23.07 1.13
C TYR A 118 -1.07 23.16 -0.20
N ALA A 119 -0.94 24.36 -0.77
CA ALA A 119 -0.30 24.59 -2.07
C ALA A 119 1.17 24.10 -2.11
N ALA A 120 1.87 24.09 -0.97
CA ALA A 120 3.25 23.62 -0.87
C ALA A 120 3.38 22.12 -1.20
N GLY A 121 2.40 21.30 -0.81
CA GLY A 121 2.37 19.87 -1.14
C GLY A 121 2.34 19.65 -2.64
N ALA A 122 1.43 20.33 -3.35
CA ALA A 122 1.34 20.24 -4.81
C ALA A 122 2.57 20.78 -5.53
N TYR A 123 3.22 21.82 -4.99
CA TYR A 123 4.31 22.49 -5.69
C TYR A 123 5.67 21.79 -5.52
N TYR A 124 5.99 21.30 -4.30
CA TYR A 124 7.35 20.91 -3.95
C TYR A 124 7.57 19.40 -3.79
N HIS A 125 6.54 18.54 -3.95
CA HIS A 125 6.70 17.10 -3.68
C HIS A 125 7.68 16.38 -4.61
N HIS A 126 8.02 16.96 -5.77
CA HIS A 126 9.05 16.44 -6.66
C HIS A 126 10.40 17.14 -6.53
N GLU A 127 10.58 18.07 -5.59
CA GLU A 127 11.91 18.59 -5.28
C GLU A 127 12.77 17.51 -4.63
N ALA A 128 14.06 17.46 -4.97
CA ALA A 128 15.03 16.49 -4.47
C ALA A 128 16.10 17.21 -3.64
N LEU A 129 16.49 16.63 -2.49
CA LEU A 129 17.39 17.31 -1.54
C LEU A 129 18.71 17.77 -2.16
N ASN A 130 19.19 17.08 -3.20
CA ASN A 130 20.40 17.43 -3.94
C ASN A 130 20.18 18.48 -5.05
N GLY A 131 18.97 19.05 -5.17
CA GLY A 131 18.63 20.06 -6.17
C GLY A 131 18.37 19.54 -7.58
N SER A 132 18.33 18.22 -7.78
CA SER A 132 18.01 17.61 -9.09
C SER A 132 16.51 17.47 -9.36
N GLY A 133 15.64 17.90 -8.43
CA GLY A 133 14.20 17.84 -8.54
C GLY A 133 13.59 18.98 -9.37
N TYR A 134 12.28 19.09 -9.33
CA TYR A 134 11.51 20.13 -10.01
C TYR A 134 10.33 20.58 -9.15
N PRO A 135 9.70 21.75 -9.39
CA PRO A 135 9.89 22.64 -10.54
C PRO A 135 11.05 23.64 -10.40
N GLN A 136 11.58 23.89 -9.20
CA GLN A 136 12.59 24.93 -8.97
C GLN A 136 14.02 24.40 -8.82
N GLY A 137 14.18 23.11 -8.55
CA GLY A 137 15.46 22.48 -8.24
C GLY A 137 16.04 23.01 -6.94
N LEU A 138 15.21 23.05 -5.89
CA LEU A 138 15.61 23.46 -4.55
C LEU A 138 16.55 22.47 -3.90
N ILE A 139 17.44 22.97 -3.04
CA ILE A 139 18.30 22.11 -2.20
C ILE A 139 17.66 21.90 -0.82
N LYS A 140 18.16 20.90 -0.08
CA LYS A 140 17.62 20.41 1.20
C LYS A 140 17.08 21.51 2.15
N LYS A 141 17.85 22.60 2.34
CA LYS A 141 17.50 23.67 3.28
C LYS A 141 16.26 24.51 2.86
N ASP A 142 15.96 24.52 1.56
CA ASP A 142 14.91 25.35 0.97
C ASP A 142 13.63 24.53 0.69
N ILE A 143 13.69 23.19 0.79
CA ILE A 143 12.54 22.29 0.57
C ILE A 143 11.73 22.17 1.86
N PRO A 144 10.43 22.51 1.89
CA PRO A 144 9.57 22.33 3.04
C PRO A 144 9.56 20.87 3.53
N TYR A 145 9.47 20.66 4.85
CA TYR A 145 9.60 19.32 5.42
C TYR A 145 8.45 18.39 5.01
N GLU A 146 7.23 18.91 4.90
CA GLU A 146 6.09 18.18 4.33
C GLU A 146 6.35 17.66 2.93
N ALA A 147 6.98 18.46 2.06
CA ALA A 147 7.32 18.04 0.70
C ALA A 147 8.35 16.89 0.70
N GLN A 148 9.32 16.91 1.63
CA GLN A 148 10.27 15.81 1.78
C GLN A 148 9.58 14.51 2.22
N ILE A 149 8.57 14.59 3.08
CA ILE A 149 7.79 13.42 3.53
C ILE A 149 6.93 12.89 2.38
N ILE A 150 6.19 13.77 1.71
CA ILE A 150 5.32 13.40 0.58
C ILE A 150 6.15 12.76 -0.54
N ARG A 151 7.31 13.33 -0.88
CA ARG A 151 8.20 12.75 -1.89
C ARG A 151 8.52 11.28 -1.63
N VAL A 152 8.86 10.92 -0.40
CA VAL A 152 9.20 9.53 -0.05
C VAL A 152 7.95 8.62 -0.13
N ALA A 153 6.80 9.13 0.30
CA ALA A 153 5.53 8.41 0.22
C ALA A 153 5.09 8.20 -1.23
N ASP A 154 5.16 9.24 -2.05
CA ASP A 154 4.84 9.23 -3.48
C ASP A 154 5.74 8.25 -4.25
N GLU A 155 7.07 8.35 -4.08
CA GLU A 155 8.02 7.47 -4.74
C GLU A 155 7.79 6.00 -4.36
N TYR A 156 7.50 5.71 -3.10
CA TYR A 156 7.18 4.35 -2.63
C TYR A 156 5.90 3.82 -3.28
N ASP A 157 4.80 4.58 -3.21
CA ASP A 157 3.52 4.14 -3.79
C ASP A 157 3.61 4.04 -5.33
N ALA A 158 4.27 4.99 -6.00
CA ALA A 158 4.44 4.95 -7.45
C ALA A 158 5.20 3.72 -7.96
N ILE A 159 6.12 3.15 -7.17
CA ILE A 159 6.88 1.94 -7.51
C ILE A 159 6.11 0.68 -7.13
N THR A 160 5.46 0.63 -5.96
CA THR A 160 4.77 -0.56 -5.44
C THR A 160 3.38 -0.75 -6.01
N SER A 161 2.67 0.34 -6.36
CA SER A 161 1.33 0.27 -6.90
C SER A 161 1.32 -0.36 -8.29
N LYS A 162 0.43 -1.36 -8.47
CA LYS A 162 0.21 -2.01 -9.77
C LYS A 162 -0.42 -1.01 -10.73
N ARG A 163 0.35 -0.51 -11.69
CA ARG A 163 -0.19 0.13 -12.89
C ARG A 163 -0.23 -0.90 -14.02
N GLN A 164 -1.20 -0.79 -14.93
CA GLN A 164 -1.45 -1.76 -16.01
C GLN A 164 -0.20 -2.11 -16.87
N TYR A 165 0.86 -1.31 -16.79
CA TYR A 165 2.02 -1.35 -17.68
C TYR A 165 3.37 -1.60 -16.98
N LYS A 166 3.40 -1.86 -15.65
CA LYS A 166 4.67 -2.12 -14.94
C LYS A 166 4.74 -3.58 -14.45
N SER A 167 5.90 -4.21 -14.68
CA SER A 167 6.28 -5.43 -13.96
C SER A 167 6.31 -5.13 -12.45
N HIS A 168 5.79 -6.06 -11.66
CA HIS A 168 5.72 -5.91 -10.20
C HIS A 168 7.15 -5.91 -9.64
N ILE A 169 7.59 -4.79 -9.09
CA ILE A 169 8.81 -4.71 -8.31
C ILE A 169 8.47 -5.11 -6.87
N GLY A 170 9.22 -6.04 -6.28
CA GLY A 170 9.03 -6.47 -4.90
C GLY A 170 9.24 -5.33 -3.89
N ILE A 171 8.64 -5.47 -2.71
CA ILE A 171 8.74 -4.46 -1.65
C ILE A 171 10.20 -4.22 -1.25
N SER A 172 10.97 -5.30 -1.06
CA SER A 172 12.40 -5.20 -0.70
C SER A 172 13.23 -4.47 -1.75
N ASP A 173 12.93 -4.68 -3.03
CA ASP A 173 13.64 -4.00 -4.12
C ASP A 173 13.24 -2.53 -4.25
N THR A 174 11.96 -2.22 -4.03
CA THR A 174 11.50 -0.82 -3.92
C THR A 174 12.23 -0.09 -2.80
N LEU A 175 12.34 -0.69 -1.62
CA LEU A 175 13.06 -0.09 -0.50
C LEU A 175 14.56 0.09 -0.81
N LYS A 176 15.20 -0.81 -1.55
CA LYS A 176 16.58 -0.64 -2.02
C LYS A 176 16.73 0.60 -2.91
N ILE A 177 15.77 0.82 -3.83
CA ILE A 177 15.78 2.03 -4.69
C ILE A 177 15.68 3.29 -3.83
N LEU A 178 14.76 3.33 -2.85
CA LEU A 178 14.61 4.49 -1.98
C LEU A 178 15.87 4.73 -1.12
N ILE A 179 16.50 3.68 -0.62
CA ILE A 179 17.77 3.75 0.12
C ILE A 179 18.88 4.30 -0.78
N GLU A 180 19.00 3.81 -2.00
CA GLU A 180 19.99 4.32 -2.97
C GLU A 180 19.79 5.81 -3.23
N ASN A 181 18.53 6.26 -3.30
CA ASN A 181 18.20 7.67 -3.44
C ASN A 181 18.52 8.53 -2.18
N THR A 182 18.93 7.93 -1.05
CA THR A 182 19.45 8.69 0.10
C THR A 182 20.96 8.96 0.03
N LYS A 183 21.67 8.24 -0.83
CA LYS A 183 23.12 8.34 -0.94
C LYS A 183 23.52 9.55 -1.78
N SER A 184 24.74 10.03 -1.52
CA SER A 184 25.34 11.11 -2.32
C SER A 184 25.40 10.73 -3.81
N THR A 185 25.25 11.73 -4.67
CA THR A 185 25.21 11.56 -6.14
C THR A 185 26.27 12.42 -6.81
N PRO A 186 27.58 12.15 -6.60
CA PRO A 186 28.69 13.01 -7.10
C PRO A 186 28.68 13.12 -8.62
N ASP A 187 28.28 12.08 -9.33
CA ASP A 187 28.30 12.00 -10.78
C ASP A 187 26.98 12.45 -11.46
N ASN A 188 26.02 12.96 -10.68
CA ASN A 188 24.75 13.43 -11.24
C ASN A 188 24.90 14.89 -11.74
N PRO A 189 24.87 15.15 -13.07
CA PRO A 189 25.05 16.49 -13.62
C PRO A 189 23.93 17.47 -13.26
N LYS A 190 22.78 16.97 -12.82
CA LYS A 190 21.63 17.76 -12.35
C LYS A 190 21.71 18.09 -10.86
N SER A 191 22.67 17.51 -10.12
CA SER A 191 22.80 17.75 -8.69
C SER A 191 23.46 19.09 -8.40
N LYS A 192 22.80 19.93 -7.62
CA LYS A 192 23.35 21.20 -7.08
C LYS A 192 24.12 20.97 -5.78
N ASP A 193 23.84 19.87 -5.08
CA ASP A 193 24.56 19.42 -3.87
C ASP A 193 24.91 17.93 -3.99
N PRO A 194 26.03 17.59 -4.59
CA PRO A 194 26.41 16.20 -4.84
C PRO A 194 26.71 15.38 -3.58
N LYS A 195 26.87 16.02 -2.41
CA LYS A 195 27.11 15.34 -1.13
C LYS A 195 25.83 14.79 -0.52
N VAL A 196 24.68 15.20 -1.01
CA VAL A 196 23.37 14.83 -0.51
C VAL A 196 22.66 13.95 -1.54
N GLY A 197 21.88 12.98 -1.09
CA GLY A 197 21.00 12.18 -1.94
C GLY A 197 19.75 12.95 -2.34
N LYS A 198 18.84 12.28 -3.04
CA LYS A 198 17.54 12.84 -3.42
C LYS A 198 16.54 12.84 -2.26
N ASN A 199 16.55 11.78 -1.45
CA ASN A 199 15.59 11.53 -0.39
C ASN A 199 16.17 11.76 1.01
N ASN A 200 15.32 12.15 1.96
CA ASN A 200 15.73 12.30 3.34
C ASN A 200 15.91 10.92 4.01
N PRO A 201 17.13 10.56 4.47
CA PRO A 201 17.41 9.24 5.02
C PRO A 201 16.62 8.94 6.30
N LEU A 202 16.28 9.95 7.11
CA LEU A 202 15.46 9.74 8.32
C LEU A 202 14.03 9.32 7.95
N ILE A 203 13.46 9.92 6.91
CA ILE A 203 12.10 9.58 6.45
C ILE A 203 12.10 8.18 5.85
N VAL A 204 13.08 7.84 4.98
CA VAL A 204 13.21 6.49 4.40
C VAL A 204 13.39 5.44 5.50
N LYS A 205 14.17 5.73 6.54
CA LYS A 205 14.31 4.83 7.70
C LYS A 205 12.99 4.57 8.43
N GLN A 206 12.13 5.60 8.58
CA GLN A 206 10.80 5.40 9.19
C GLN A 206 9.86 4.64 8.25
N LEU A 207 9.93 4.87 6.93
CA LEU A 207 9.18 4.08 5.95
C LEU A 207 9.51 2.59 6.06
N ILE A 208 10.79 2.22 6.14
CA ILE A 208 11.20 0.81 6.29
C ILE A 208 10.58 0.18 7.54
N LYS A 209 10.54 0.91 8.66
CA LYS A 209 9.88 0.41 9.89
C LYS A 209 8.39 0.20 9.70
N LEU A 210 7.70 1.14 9.03
CA LEU A 210 6.28 0.99 8.71
C LEU A 210 6.02 -0.23 7.84
N VAL A 211 6.83 -0.43 6.81
CA VAL A 211 6.69 -1.58 5.91
C VAL A 211 6.92 -2.91 6.64
N ILE A 212 7.89 -2.95 7.57
CA ILE A 212 8.09 -4.14 8.42
C ILE A 212 6.85 -4.42 9.26
N GLU A 213 6.31 -3.39 9.94
CA GLU A 213 5.10 -3.54 10.78
C GLU A 213 3.89 -3.99 9.96
N ASP A 214 3.71 -3.46 8.75
CA ASP A 214 2.63 -3.86 7.87
C ASP A 214 2.77 -5.31 7.41
N THR A 215 3.98 -5.72 7.05
CA THR A 215 4.26 -7.09 6.64
C THR A 215 4.06 -8.07 7.81
N GLU A 216 4.50 -7.71 9.03
CA GLU A 216 4.28 -8.52 10.24
C GLU A 216 2.79 -8.65 10.57
N TYR A 217 2.01 -7.60 10.36
CA TYR A 217 0.56 -7.63 10.55
C TYR A 217 -0.16 -8.51 9.51
N GLU A 218 0.24 -8.42 8.24
CA GLU A 218 -0.31 -9.28 7.17
C GLU A 218 -0.01 -10.76 7.43
N ILE A 219 1.20 -11.08 7.91
CA ILE A 219 1.57 -12.42 8.36
C ILE A 219 0.61 -12.88 9.47
N TYR A 220 0.40 -12.06 10.50
CA TYR A 220 -0.49 -12.39 11.62
C TYR A 220 -1.92 -12.69 11.16
N LEU A 221 -2.51 -11.84 10.31
CA LEU A 221 -3.86 -12.06 9.78
C LEU A 221 -3.93 -13.34 8.94
N THR A 222 -2.93 -13.57 8.08
CA THR A 222 -2.90 -14.76 7.21
C THR A 222 -2.73 -16.03 8.01
N GLN A 223 -1.96 -16.02 9.11
CA GLN A 223 -1.83 -17.13 10.04
C GLN A 223 -3.19 -17.50 10.68
N GLY A 224 -3.93 -16.53 11.20
CA GLY A 224 -5.27 -16.78 11.76
C GLY A 224 -6.23 -17.40 10.73
N TYR A 225 -6.16 -16.96 9.48
CA TYR A 225 -6.94 -17.56 8.40
C TYR A 225 -6.51 -19.00 8.09
N LEU A 226 -5.20 -19.29 8.09
CA LEU A 226 -4.68 -20.66 7.92
C LEU A 226 -5.12 -21.61 9.04
N GLU A 227 -5.13 -21.14 10.29
CA GLU A 227 -5.61 -21.92 11.43
C GLU A 227 -7.08 -22.31 11.28
N ASN A 228 -7.92 -21.35 10.82
CA ASN A 228 -9.33 -21.63 10.53
C ASN A 228 -9.48 -22.66 9.41
N LEU A 229 -8.79 -22.51 8.28
CA LEU A 229 -8.83 -23.48 7.19
C LEU A 229 -8.34 -24.87 7.64
N GLN A 230 -7.30 -24.93 8.47
CA GLN A 230 -6.80 -26.19 9.02
C GLN A 230 -7.83 -26.87 9.92
N SER A 231 -8.60 -26.11 10.68
CA SER A 231 -9.68 -26.63 11.50
C SER A 231 -10.81 -27.20 10.65
N GLU A 232 -11.19 -26.52 9.57
CA GLU A 232 -12.18 -26.98 8.60
C GLU A 232 -11.74 -28.26 7.88
N LEU A 233 -10.50 -28.31 7.45
CA LEU A 233 -9.91 -29.52 6.83
C LEU A 233 -9.89 -30.72 7.80
N LYS A 234 -9.57 -30.49 9.09
CA LYS A 234 -9.63 -31.55 10.12
C LYS A 234 -11.07 -32.06 10.32
N ARG A 235 -12.06 -31.15 10.35
CA ARG A 235 -13.47 -31.46 10.48
C ARG A 235 -13.95 -32.32 9.31
N LEU A 236 -13.65 -31.93 8.07
CA LEU A 236 -14.03 -32.70 6.88
C LEU A 236 -13.31 -34.05 6.77
N LYS A 237 -12.06 -34.16 7.24
CA LYS A 237 -11.40 -35.45 7.38
C LYS A 237 -12.11 -36.37 8.40
N GLN A 238 -12.73 -35.81 9.41
CA GLN A 238 -13.54 -36.61 10.32
C GLN A 238 -14.82 -37.09 9.66
N VAL A 239 -15.47 -36.28 8.81
CA VAL A 239 -16.62 -36.69 7.97
C VAL A 239 -16.22 -37.88 7.09
N GLU A 240 -15.06 -37.83 6.43
CA GLU A 240 -14.54 -38.93 5.62
C GLU A 240 -14.37 -40.23 6.41
N LYS A 241 -13.88 -40.15 7.66
CA LYS A 241 -13.77 -41.34 8.53
C LYS A 241 -15.12 -41.97 8.84
N TYR A 242 -16.15 -41.14 9.08
CA TYR A 242 -17.52 -41.63 9.26
C TYR A 242 -18.08 -42.26 7.98
N GLU A 243 -17.84 -41.69 6.79
CA GLU A 243 -18.21 -42.29 5.51
C GLU A 243 -17.56 -43.67 5.32
N ILE A 244 -16.27 -43.76 5.58
CA ILE A 244 -15.53 -45.05 5.48
C ILE A 244 -16.09 -46.08 6.45
N ALA A 245 -16.40 -45.67 7.69
CA ALA A 245 -16.99 -46.58 8.71
C ALA A 245 -18.40 -47.01 8.32
N MET A 246 -19.23 -46.09 7.80
CA MET A 246 -20.57 -46.38 7.29
C MET A 246 -20.51 -47.43 6.16
N ASN A 247 -19.61 -47.26 5.21
CA ASN A 247 -19.44 -48.19 4.08
C ASN A 247 -19.00 -49.58 4.51
N LYS A 248 -18.30 -49.70 5.65
CA LYS A 248 -17.89 -51.01 6.25
C LYS A 248 -18.90 -51.63 7.18
N ALA A 249 -19.94 -50.90 7.58
CA ALA A 249 -20.93 -51.34 8.54
C ALA A 249 -21.82 -52.47 7.97
N LYS A 250 -22.04 -53.49 8.79
CA LYS A 250 -22.81 -54.69 8.40
C LYS A 250 -24.29 -54.56 8.73
N THR A 251 -24.66 -53.71 9.67
CA THR A 251 -26.06 -53.52 10.09
C THR A 251 -26.60 -52.16 9.69
N GLU A 252 -27.87 -52.06 9.38
CA GLU A 252 -28.52 -50.77 9.06
C GLU A 252 -28.47 -49.81 10.27
N LYS A 253 -28.50 -50.33 11.50
CA LYS A 253 -28.34 -49.50 12.71
C LYS A 253 -27.00 -48.84 12.77
N ASP A 254 -25.91 -49.53 12.45
CA ASP A 254 -24.56 -48.97 12.44
C ASP A 254 -24.41 -47.93 11.31
N LYS A 255 -24.96 -48.21 10.12
CA LYS A 255 -24.95 -47.27 9.01
C LYS A 255 -25.65 -45.97 9.38
N SER A 256 -26.85 -46.06 9.99
CA SER A 256 -27.60 -44.90 10.45
C SER A 256 -26.80 -44.09 11.48
N TYR A 257 -26.16 -44.73 12.44
CA TYR A 257 -25.32 -44.09 13.44
C TYR A 257 -24.17 -43.27 12.78
N PHE A 258 -23.46 -43.85 11.83
CA PHE A 258 -22.36 -43.16 11.15
C PHE A 258 -22.88 -42.03 10.26
N LEU A 259 -24.02 -42.19 9.60
CA LEU A 259 -24.66 -41.14 8.80
C LEU A 259 -25.06 -39.94 9.67
N GLU A 260 -25.64 -40.17 10.84
CA GLU A 260 -25.94 -39.09 11.77
C GLU A 260 -24.67 -38.37 12.26
N GLY A 261 -23.63 -39.12 12.59
CA GLY A 261 -22.34 -38.54 12.94
C GLY A 261 -21.74 -37.66 11.83
N MET A 262 -21.88 -38.07 10.56
CA MET A 262 -21.50 -37.23 9.42
C MET A 262 -22.33 -35.94 9.39
N LYS A 263 -23.68 -36.05 9.49
CA LYS A 263 -24.59 -34.91 9.44
C LYS A 263 -24.30 -33.87 10.54
N MET A 264 -23.91 -34.32 11.73
CA MET A 264 -23.56 -33.43 12.84
C MET A 264 -22.28 -32.58 12.56
N LEU A 265 -21.38 -33.08 11.71
CA LEU A 265 -20.14 -32.40 11.34
C LEU A 265 -20.29 -31.52 10.10
N LEU A 266 -21.31 -31.75 9.29
CA LEU A 266 -21.55 -30.95 8.08
C LEU A 266 -22.22 -29.63 8.44
N VAL A 267 -21.70 -28.51 7.88
CA VAL A 267 -22.17 -27.13 8.15
C VAL A 267 -22.26 -26.36 6.83
N ASN A 268 -22.94 -25.23 6.85
CA ASN A 268 -22.94 -24.26 5.74
C ASN A 268 -23.23 -24.85 4.34
N ASN A 269 -24.34 -25.56 4.18
CA ASN A 269 -24.74 -26.19 2.92
C ASN A 269 -23.82 -27.34 2.46
N GLU A 270 -23.01 -27.90 3.36
CA GLU A 270 -22.27 -29.13 3.11
C GLU A 270 -23.22 -30.33 3.21
N THR A 271 -23.01 -31.32 2.36
CA THR A 271 -23.79 -32.57 2.34
C THR A 271 -22.84 -33.77 2.22
N PRO A 272 -23.32 -35.00 2.52
CA PRO A 272 -22.53 -36.20 2.28
C PRO A 272 -22.03 -36.34 0.83
N GLU A 273 -22.74 -35.75 -0.13
CA GLU A 273 -22.39 -35.80 -1.55
C GLU A 273 -21.35 -34.77 -1.97
N ASN A 274 -21.31 -33.60 -1.28
CA ASN A 274 -20.46 -32.48 -1.72
C ASN A 274 -19.25 -32.18 -0.81
N TYR A 275 -19.15 -32.78 0.37
CA TYR A 275 -18.10 -32.45 1.33
C TYR A 275 -16.68 -32.68 0.78
N LYS A 276 -16.49 -33.64 -0.16
CA LYS A 276 -15.19 -33.90 -0.79
C LYS A 276 -14.75 -32.70 -1.68
N SER A 277 -15.69 -32.17 -2.45
CA SER A 277 -15.43 -30.94 -3.23
C SER A 277 -15.07 -29.75 -2.33
N ARG A 278 -15.78 -29.61 -1.17
CA ARG A 278 -15.46 -28.59 -0.17
C ARG A 278 -14.08 -28.79 0.45
N TYR A 279 -13.70 -30.03 0.72
CA TYR A 279 -12.36 -30.35 1.20
C TYR A 279 -11.28 -29.91 0.20
N GLU A 280 -11.47 -30.18 -1.08
CA GLU A 280 -10.54 -29.77 -2.14
C GLU A 280 -10.44 -28.25 -2.25
N GLU A 281 -11.57 -27.53 -2.16
CA GLU A 281 -11.62 -26.05 -2.14
C GLU A 281 -10.83 -25.49 -0.96
N TYR A 282 -11.06 -26.00 0.26
CA TYR A 282 -10.33 -25.56 1.45
C TYR A 282 -8.85 -25.91 1.39
N GLN A 283 -8.49 -27.10 0.86
CA GLN A 283 -7.10 -27.48 0.69
C GLN A 283 -6.37 -26.54 -0.28
N LYS A 284 -6.97 -26.23 -1.42
CA LYS A 284 -6.43 -25.27 -2.38
C LYS A 284 -6.27 -23.87 -1.78
N ALA A 285 -7.28 -23.41 -1.02
CA ALA A 285 -7.20 -22.14 -0.31
C ALA A 285 -6.07 -22.13 0.73
N TYR A 286 -5.90 -23.22 1.48
CA TYR A 286 -4.83 -23.40 2.46
C TYR A 286 -3.45 -23.33 1.81
N ASP A 287 -3.24 -24.11 0.74
CA ASP A 287 -1.94 -24.17 0.05
C ASP A 287 -1.57 -22.82 -0.56
N THR A 288 -2.56 -22.11 -1.14
CA THR A 288 -2.38 -20.76 -1.67
C THR A 288 -1.96 -19.78 -0.57
N ARG A 289 -2.66 -19.78 0.59
CA ARG A 289 -2.35 -18.87 1.70
C ARG A 289 -1.01 -19.21 2.37
N LYS A 290 -0.66 -20.50 2.44
CA LYS A 290 0.62 -20.95 2.93
C LYS A 290 1.77 -20.41 2.07
N SER A 291 1.64 -20.50 0.76
CA SER A 291 2.63 -19.91 -0.16
C SER A 291 2.78 -18.39 0.02
N ILE A 292 1.66 -17.67 0.24
CA ILE A 292 1.70 -16.22 0.52
C ILE A 292 2.50 -15.94 1.80
N ILE A 293 2.24 -16.66 2.88
CA ILE A 293 2.93 -16.46 4.16
C ILE A 293 4.43 -16.75 4.05
N ASP A 294 4.81 -17.80 3.34
CA ASP A 294 6.22 -18.15 3.11
C ASP A 294 6.95 -17.03 2.34
N ASN A 295 6.28 -16.43 1.35
CA ASN A 295 6.80 -15.27 0.61
C ASN A 295 6.94 -14.04 1.52
N LEU A 296 5.95 -13.73 2.37
CA LEU A 296 6.02 -12.60 3.32
C LEU A 296 7.16 -12.79 4.33
N TYR A 297 7.38 -14.00 4.85
CA TYR A 297 8.52 -14.28 5.71
C TYR A 297 9.87 -14.10 5.00
N ASN A 298 9.97 -14.43 3.73
CA ASN A 298 11.17 -14.18 2.95
C ASN A 298 11.39 -12.70 2.71
N GLU A 299 10.35 -11.96 2.32
CA GLU A 299 10.41 -10.50 2.15
C GLU A 299 10.86 -9.79 3.43
N ILE A 300 10.27 -10.11 4.59
CA ILE A 300 10.65 -9.46 5.84
C ILE A 300 12.11 -9.74 6.24
N LYS A 301 12.63 -10.94 5.95
CA LYS A 301 14.06 -11.25 6.14
C LYS A 301 14.97 -10.38 5.26
N LEU A 302 14.56 -10.11 4.03
CA LEU A 302 15.29 -9.23 3.12
C LEU A 302 15.23 -7.78 3.61
N ILE A 303 14.04 -7.29 3.97
CA ILE A 303 13.84 -5.92 4.46
C ILE A 303 14.66 -5.64 5.73
N LYS A 304 14.65 -6.59 6.70
CA LYS A 304 15.40 -6.44 7.97
C LYS A 304 16.93 -6.38 7.79
N LYS A 305 17.47 -6.77 6.62
CA LYS A 305 18.90 -6.64 6.29
C LYS A 305 19.26 -5.28 5.68
N LEU A 306 18.26 -4.48 5.27
CA LEU A 306 18.49 -3.18 4.67
C LEU A 306 19.03 -2.18 5.69
N LYS A 307 20.00 -1.36 5.26
CA LYS A 307 20.61 -0.29 6.05
C LYS A 307 20.49 1.03 5.29
N VAL A 308 20.02 2.07 5.97
CA VAL A 308 19.94 3.45 5.47
C VAL A 308 21.14 4.23 5.92
#